data_10e9c2c26d3f5b5588a210888f573d35
#
_entry.id   10e9c2c26d3f5b5588a210888f573d35
#
_cell.length_a   1.000
_cell.length_b   1.000
_cell.length_c   1.000
_cell.angle_alpha   90.00
_cell.angle_beta   90.00
_cell.angle_gamma   90.00
#
_symmetry.space_group_name_H-M   'P 1'
#
loop_
_entity.id
_entity.type
_entity.pdbx_description
1 polymer ?
#
loop_
_entity_poly.entity_id
_entity_poly.type
_entity_poly.pdbx_seq_one_letter_code
_entity_poly.pdbx_strand_id
1 'polypeptide(L)'
;MNADVDAIVIGGGLVGSAIAYGFARLGKRVAVLDEGDVAYRATRGNFGLVWVQGKGDGVPEYARWSRLSADLWPAFAAELKAAAGIDVAHTKPGGLHLCLGEDELAARDAMMQRLRREAGNAGYEYEMLDPRRVAELLPGVGPAVAGASYTPYDGHANPLLLLRALHRLLPESGGFYRPGGRIEAIDAAPRRFAVRTPSGLVAAPCLVLAAGLGNRTLGAMLGLNVPVTPLKGQIMVTERIDAAAVGAAFAMPTTSIRQTADGGVMLGDSHEDAGFDTASSVPVMRQIAERAVASFPFLRDVQIVRSWAALRVMTPDGLPVYQESRLYPGAFVATCHSGVTLAAAHALHLAPALAGGDGIPEELAARFGDGRFGVPAAA
;
A
#
# COMPACT_ATOMS: atom_id res chain seq x y z
N MET A 1 20.40 17.91 -16.67
CA MET A 1 19.48 19.00 -17.09
C MET A 1 18.90 19.62 -15.83
N ASN A 2 18.98 20.92 -15.66
CA ASN A 2 18.32 21.61 -14.56
C ASN A 2 16.85 21.82 -14.93
N ALA A 3 15.95 21.60 -13.96
CA ALA A 3 14.51 21.76 -14.16
C ALA A 3 13.88 22.44 -12.94
N ASP A 4 12.98 23.38 -13.19
CA ASP A 4 12.13 23.97 -12.19
C ASP A 4 10.72 23.41 -12.35
N VAL A 5 10.14 22.91 -11.24
CA VAL A 5 8.82 22.31 -11.18
C VAL A 5 8.03 22.84 -9.98
N ASP A 6 6.74 22.54 -9.89
CA ASP A 6 5.91 22.98 -8.77
C ASP A 6 6.10 22.10 -7.53
N ALA A 7 6.43 20.81 -7.73
CA ALA A 7 6.73 19.89 -6.64
C ALA A 7 7.77 18.84 -7.06
N ILE A 8 8.58 18.42 -6.10
CA ILE A 8 9.45 17.24 -6.21
C ILE A 8 8.89 16.15 -5.31
N VAL A 9 8.74 14.95 -5.86
CA VAL A 9 8.43 13.74 -5.09
C VAL A 9 9.63 12.80 -5.16
N ILE A 10 10.21 12.48 -4.02
CA ILE A 10 11.32 11.52 -3.92
C ILE A 10 10.75 10.14 -3.57
N GLY A 11 10.89 9.21 -4.51
CA GLY A 11 10.35 7.87 -4.45
C GLY A 11 9.20 7.66 -5.44
N GLY A 12 9.45 6.86 -6.48
CA GLY A 12 8.49 6.49 -7.54
C GLY A 12 7.73 5.20 -7.26
N GLY A 13 7.57 4.80 -6.00
CA GLY A 13 6.66 3.74 -5.57
C GLY A 13 5.20 4.21 -5.57
N LEU A 14 4.26 3.34 -5.13
CA LEU A 14 2.81 3.67 -5.17
C LEU A 14 2.46 4.92 -4.37
N VAL A 15 3.04 5.13 -3.19
CA VAL A 15 2.74 6.31 -2.36
C VAL A 15 3.15 7.58 -3.09
N GLY A 16 4.42 7.66 -3.52
CA GLY A 16 4.92 8.85 -4.22
C GLY A 16 4.25 9.08 -5.56
N SER A 17 4.02 8.02 -6.34
CA SER A 17 3.36 8.13 -7.65
C SER A 17 1.88 8.55 -7.52
N ALA A 18 1.16 8.10 -6.49
CA ALA A 18 -0.21 8.52 -6.24
C ALA A 18 -0.27 10.00 -5.84
N ILE A 19 0.64 10.46 -4.97
CA ILE A 19 0.76 11.87 -4.60
C ILE A 19 1.13 12.72 -5.83
N ALA A 20 2.13 12.29 -6.61
CA ALA A 20 2.56 12.99 -7.81
C ALA A 20 1.42 13.11 -8.85
N TYR A 21 0.66 12.04 -9.05
CA TYR A 21 -0.54 12.08 -9.90
C TYR A 21 -1.58 13.07 -9.35
N GLY A 22 -1.82 13.10 -8.05
CA GLY A 22 -2.72 14.07 -7.44
C GLY A 22 -2.31 15.52 -7.67
N PHE A 23 -1.01 15.83 -7.64
CA PHE A 23 -0.48 17.14 -8.05
C PHE A 23 -0.68 17.40 -9.54
N ALA A 24 -0.33 16.42 -10.41
CA ALA A 24 -0.48 16.53 -11.86
C ALA A 24 -1.93 16.77 -12.27
N ARG A 25 -2.87 16.10 -11.60
CA ARG A 25 -4.31 16.26 -11.76
C ARG A 25 -4.81 17.69 -11.51
N LEU A 26 -4.07 18.45 -10.69
CA LEU A 26 -4.31 19.88 -10.40
C LEU A 26 -3.51 20.80 -11.33
N GLY A 27 -2.96 20.28 -12.42
CA GLY A 27 -2.16 21.04 -13.37
C GLY A 27 -0.77 21.41 -12.89
N LYS A 28 -0.26 20.83 -11.78
CA LYS A 28 1.08 21.10 -11.27
C LYS A 28 2.12 20.26 -12.01
N ARG A 29 3.24 20.88 -12.35
CA ARG A 29 4.42 20.17 -12.89
C ARG A 29 5.17 19.49 -11.77
N VAL A 30 5.27 18.16 -11.83
CA VAL A 30 5.87 17.35 -10.77
C VAL A 30 7.05 16.56 -11.29
N ALA A 31 8.17 16.63 -10.59
CA ALA A 31 9.29 15.72 -10.81
C ALA A 31 9.23 14.55 -9.81
N VAL A 32 9.13 13.35 -10.31
CA VAL A 32 9.29 12.13 -9.49
C VAL A 32 10.72 11.62 -9.68
N LEU A 33 11.51 11.65 -8.61
CA LEU A 33 12.90 11.19 -8.59
C LEU A 33 12.97 9.85 -7.87
N ASP A 34 13.56 8.85 -8.50
CA ASP A 34 13.58 7.49 -7.98
C ASP A 34 14.87 6.75 -8.34
N GLU A 35 15.37 5.91 -7.45
CA GLU A 35 16.58 5.10 -7.70
C GLU A 35 16.40 4.05 -8.81
N GLY A 36 15.17 3.83 -9.26
CA GLY A 36 14.88 2.88 -10.33
C GLY A 36 14.90 1.42 -9.87
N ASP A 37 15.53 0.57 -10.66
CA ASP A 37 15.48 -0.88 -10.45
C ASP A 37 16.33 -1.38 -9.27
N VAL A 38 17.22 -0.54 -8.76
CA VAL A 38 18.06 -0.87 -7.59
C VAL A 38 17.35 -0.63 -6.26
N ALA A 39 16.21 0.07 -6.26
CA ALA A 39 15.46 0.35 -5.04
C ALA A 39 14.74 -0.89 -4.50
N TYR A 40 14.69 -1.02 -3.17
CA TYR A 40 13.86 -2.02 -2.48
C TYR A 40 12.39 -1.60 -2.54
N ARG A 41 11.72 -1.88 -3.65
CA ARG A 41 10.34 -1.44 -3.87
C ARG A 41 9.33 -2.44 -3.34
N ALA A 42 8.67 -2.11 -2.23
CA ALA A 42 7.49 -2.82 -1.74
C ALA A 42 6.39 -2.94 -2.81
N THR A 43 6.26 -1.95 -3.71
CA THR A 43 5.29 -1.95 -4.81
C THR A 43 5.41 -3.14 -5.75
N ARG A 44 6.63 -3.58 -6.09
CA ARG A 44 6.85 -4.70 -7.03
C ARG A 44 6.51 -6.06 -6.44
N GLY A 45 6.62 -6.20 -5.14
CA GLY A 45 6.29 -7.44 -4.44
C GLY A 45 4.93 -7.41 -3.74
N ASN A 46 4.11 -6.39 -4.01
CA ASN A 46 2.85 -6.21 -3.30
C ASN A 46 1.79 -7.22 -3.75
N PHE A 47 1.00 -7.71 -2.81
CA PHE A 47 -0.11 -8.63 -3.04
C PHE A 47 -1.29 -7.99 -3.79
N GLY A 48 -1.45 -6.67 -3.69
CA GLY A 48 -2.45 -5.90 -4.42
C GLY A 48 -3.80 -5.75 -3.73
N LEU A 49 -3.89 -5.99 -2.42
CA LEU A 49 -5.14 -5.81 -1.69
C LEU A 49 -5.46 -4.32 -1.47
N VAL A 50 -6.71 -3.96 -1.74
CA VAL A 50 -7.39 -2.79 -1.18
C VAL A 50 -8.15 -3.31 0.02
N TRP A 51 -7.58 -3.14 1.22
CA TRP A 51 -8.01 -3.89 2.40
C TRP A 51 -8.27 -2.97 3.58
N VAL A 52 -9.46 -3.07 4.15
CA VAL A 52 -9.94 -2.24 5.27
C VAL A 52 -10.04 -3.05 6.55
N GLN A 53 -10.57 -4.27 6.49
CA GLN A 53 -10.79 -5.06 7.68
C GLN A 53 -9.50 -5.41 8.42
N GLY A 54 -9.51 -5.13 9.73
CA GLY A 54 -8.33 -5.31 10.59
C GLY A 54 -7.37 -4.12 10.59
N LYS A 55 -7.61 -3.06 9.79
CA LYS A 55 -6.84 -1.82 9.88
C LYS A 55 -7.46 -0.89 10.92
N GLY A 56 -6.59 -0.34 11.80
CA GLY A 56 -7.01 0.62 12.79
C GLY A 56 -7.63 -0.01 14.04
N ASP A 57 -7.36 -1.28 14.36
CA ASP A 57 -7.66 -1.87 15.67
C ASP A 57 -6.92 -1.05 16.74
N GLY A 58 -7.64 -0.40 17.66
CA GLY A 58 -7.12 0.58 18.61
C GLY A 58 -6.78 1.96 18.02
N VAL A 59 -7.03 2.20 16.72
CA VAL A 59 -6.70 3.47 16.04
C VAL A 59 -7.80 3.82 15.03
N PRO A 60 -8.94 4.31 15.49
CA PRO A 60 -10.10 4.56 14.64
C PRO A 60 -9.84 5.55 13.49
N GLU A 61 -8.87 6.47 13.65
CA GLU A 61 -8.44 7.39 12.57
C GLU A 61 -7.87 6.60 11.38
N TYR A 62 -7.12 5.53 11.64
CA TYR A 62 -6.56 4.71 10.57
C TYR A 62 -7.64 3.84 9.89
N ALA A 63 -8.61 3.35 10.65
CA ALA A 63 -9.77 2.67 10.10
C ALA A 63 -10.56 3.60 9.16
N ARG A 64 -10.85 4.83 9.59
CA ARG A 64 -11.54 5.84 8.76
C ARG A 64 -10.74 6.21 7.51
N TRP A 65 -9.44 6.46 7.64
CA TRP A 65 -8.57 6.80 6.51
C TRP A 65 -8.49 5.69 5.47
N SER A 66 -8.37 4.44 5.93
CA SER A 66 -8.37 3.26 5.06
C SER A 66 -9.71 3.05 4.36
N ARG A 67 -10.82 3.26 5.10
CA ARG A 67 -12.18 3.16 4.57
C ARG A 67 -12.45 4.23 3.51
N LEU A 68 -12.12 5.49 3.81
CA LEU A 68 -12.24 6.58 2.85
C LEU A 68 -11.51 6.25 1.55
N SER A 69 -10.28 5.75 1.64
CA SER A 69 -9.53 5.37 0.45
C SER A 69 -10.20 4.24 -0.33
N ALA A 70 -10.71 3.21 0.34
CA ALA A 70 -11.42 2.10 -0.30
C ALA A 70 -12.72 2.55 -0.99
N ASP A 71 -13.38 3.56 -0.45
CA ASP A 71 -14.59 4.13 -1.07
C ASP A 71 -14.28 5.01 -2.28
N LEU A 72 -13.10 5.63 -2.32
CA LEU A 72 -12.62 6.41 -3.47
C LEU A 72 -12.09 5.52 -4.62
N TRP A 73 -11.66 4.30 -4.34
CA TRP A 73 -11.02 3.43 -5.31
C TRP A 73 -11.80 3.18 -6.61
N PRO A 74 -13.12 2.93 -6.59
CA PRO A 74 -13.86 2.72 -7.83
C PRO A 74 -13.78 3.91 -8.81
N ALA A 75 -13.97 5.12 -8.31
CA ALA A 75 -13.87 6.34 -9.11
C ALA A 75 -12.43 6.60 -9.57
N PHE A 76 -11.44 6.39 -8.69
CA PHE A 76 -10.02 6.53 -9.00
C PHE A 76 -9.58 5.56 -10.10
N ALA A 77 -9.98 4.29 -10.03
CA ALA A 77 -9.67 3.29 -11.05
C ALA A 77 -10.31 3.62 -12.40
N ALA A 78 -11.57 4.10 -12.40
CA ALA A 78 -12.25 4.53 -13.61
C ALA A 78 -11.56 5.75 -14.25
N GLU A 79 -11.16 6.74 -13.44
CA GLU A 79 -10.41 7.91 -13.89
C GLU A 79 -9.07 7.52 -14.53
N LEU A 80 -8.30 6.64 -13.87
CA LEU A 80 -7.02 6.16 -14.41
C LEU A 80 -7.20 5.40 -15.73
N LYS A 81 -8.25 4.58 -15.84
CA LYS A 81 -8.56 3.87 -17.07
C LYS A 81 -8.92 4.82 -18.22
N ALA A 82 -9.73 5.84 -17.93
CA ALA A 82 -10.11 6.84 -18.92
C ALA A 82 -8.93 7.69 -19.38
N ALA A 83 -8.11 8.18 -18.45
CA ALA A 83 -6.98 9.06 -18.74
C ALA A 83 -5.76 8.31 -19.30
N ALA A 84 -5.32 7.22 -18.67
CA ALA A 84 -4.13 6.50 -19.08
C ALA A 84 -4.38 5.41 -20.14
N GLY A 85 -5.62 5.01 -20.37
CA GLY A 85 -5.95 3.84 -21.18
C GLY A 85 -5.51 2.52 -20.54
N ILE A 86 -5.26 2.49 -19.23
CA ILE A 86 -4.77 1.33 -18.49
C ILE A 86 -5.82 0.93 -17.45
N ASP A 87 -6.38 -0.28 -17.61
CA ASP A 87 -7.22 -0.88 -16.59
C ASP A 87 -6.34 -1.44 -15.46
N VAL A 88 -6.48 -0.91 -14.26
CA VAL A 88 -5.72 -1.33 -13.09
C VAL A 88 -6.28 -2.61 -12.45
N ALA A 89 -7.25 -3.24 -13.07
CA ALA A 89 -7.93 -4.45 -12.63
C ALA A 89 -8.46 -4.33 -11.18
N HIS A 90 -9.04 -3.17 -10.86
CA HIS A 90 -9.65 -2.96 -9.56
C HIS A 90 -11.02 -3.64 -9.49
N THR A 91 -11.22 -4.43 -8.45
CA THR A 91 -12.52 -5.01 -8.10
C THR A 91 -12.81 -4.82 -6.61
N LYS A 92 -14.07 -4.64 -6.25
CA LYS A 92 -14.52 -4.45 -4.86
C LYS A 92 -15.72 -5.37 -4.57
N PRO A 93 -15.52 -6.71 -4.61
CA PRO A 93 -16.58 -7.67 -4.32
C PRO A 93 -16.84 -7.86 -2.81
N GLY A 94 -16.07 -7.19 -1.96
CA GLY A 94 -15.86 -7.52 -0.58
C GLY A 94 -14.65 -8.44 -0.41
N GLY A 95 -14.34 -8.78 0.84
CA GLY A 95 -13.21 -9.67 1.15
C GLY A 95 -13.46 -10.51 2.39
N LEU A 96 -12.79 -11.64 2.46
CA LEU A 96 -12.88 -12.56 3.58
C LEU A 96 -11.53 -12.73 4.28
N HIS A 97 -11.54 -12.69 5.60
CA HIS A 97 -10.43 -13.18 6.40
C HIS A 97 -10.78 -14.58 6.92
N LEU A 98 -10.23 -15.60 6.25
CA LEU A 98 -10.47 -17.00 6.62
C LEU A 98 -9.75 -17.34 7.92
N CYS A 99 -10.45 -18.03 8.82
CA CYS A 99 -9.93 -18.49 10.11
C CYS A 99 -9.81 -20.01 10.09
N LEU A 100 -8.60 -20.52 10.28
CA LEU A 100 -8.33 -21.95 10.39
C LEU A 100 -8.42 -22.38 11.84
N GLY A 101 -9.55 -22.98 12.21
CA GLY A 101 -9.85 -23.41 13.58
C GLY A 101 -10.52 -22.32 14.43
N GLU A 102 -11.07 -22.76 15.56
CA GLU A 102 -11.92 -21.95 16.44
C GLU A 102 -11.14 -20.82 17.14
N ASP A 103 -9.88 -21.05 17.47
CA ASP A 103 -9.05 -20.03 18.14
C ASP A 103 -8.82 -18.81 17.25
N GLU A 104 -8.52 -19.03 15.95
CA GLU A 104 -8.39 -17.93 14.99
C GLU A 104 -9.74 -17.20 14.82
N LEU A 105 -10.84 -17.93 14.77
CA LEU A 105 -12.18 -17.37 14.61
C LEU A 105 -12.56 -16.49 15.81
N ALA A 106 -12.34 -16.99 17.03
CA ALA A 106 -12.61 -16.24 18.26
C ALA A 106 -11.77 -14.96 18.37
N ALA A 107 -10.46 -15.06 18.06
CA ALA A 107 -9.57 -13.91 18.05
C ALA A 107 -10.00 -12.87 17.00
N ARG A 108 -10.42 -13.34 15.83
CA ARG A 108 -10.91 -12.48 14.75
C ARG A 108 -12.20 -11.76 15.13
N ASP A 109 -13.16 -12.46 15.69
CA ASP A 109 -14.43 -11.88 16.14
C ASP A 109 -14.19 -10.81 17.21
N ALA A 110 -13.35 -11.08 18.21
CA ALA A 110 -12.99 -10.11 19.23
C ALA A 110 -12.37 -8.81 18.63
N MET A 111 -11.51 -8.94 17.61
CA MET A 111 -10.93 -7.80 16.88
C MET A 111 -12.03 -7.01 16.15
N MET A 112 -12.88 -7.68 15.39
CA MET A 112 -13.92 -7.03 14.59
C MET A 112 -14.95 -6.31 15.48
N GLN A 113 -15.26 -6.87 16.65
CA GLN A 113 -16.09 -6.22 17.65
C GLN A 113 -15.44 -4.94 18.23
N ARG A 114 -14.12 -4.94 18.47
CA ARG A 114 -13.40 -3.72 18.88
C ARG A 114 -13.49 -2.66 17.80
N LEU A 115 -13.14 -2.98 16.54
CA LEU A 115 -13.25 -2.04 15.41
C LEU A 115 -14.64 -1.43 15.28
N ARG A 116 -15.70 -2.23 15.43
CA ARG A 116 -17.09 -1.73 15.41
C ARG A 116 -17.37 -0.75 16.56
N ARG A 117 -16.94 -1.07 17.79
CA ARG A 117 -17.12 -0.17 18.93
C ARG A 117 -16.35 1.15 18.77
N GLU A 118 -15.12 1.08 18.27
CA GLU A 118 -14.25 2.24 18.08
C GLU A 118 -14.71 3.14 16.93
N ALA A 119 -15.35 2.57 15.89
CA ALA A 119 -15.92 3.34 14.80
C ALA A 119 -17.08 4.23 15.21
N GLY A 120 -17.79 3.90 16.30
CA GLY A 120 -18.89 4.69 16.82
C GLY A 120 -19.96 4.98 15.76
N ASN A 121 -20.38 6.23 15.66
CA ASN A 121 -21.40 6.69 14.69
C ASN A 121 -20.94 6.63 13.22
N ALA A 122 -19.65 6.53 12.96
CA ALA A 122 -19.14 6.35 11.59
C ALA A 122 -19.48 4.97 11.00
N GLY A 123 -19.82 4.01 11.88
CA GLY A 123 -20.16 2.64 11.53
C GLY A 123 -18.97 1.84 10.99
N TYR A 124 -18.99 0.55 11.23
CA TYR A 124 -18.03 -0.39 10.66
C TYR A 124 -18.79 -1.67 10.31
N GLU A 125 -19.14 -1.82 9.03
CA GLU A 125 -19.92 -2.97 8.57
C GLU A 125 -19.00 -4.19 8.40
N TYR A 126 -19.35 -5.25 9.10
CA TYR A 126 -18.75 -6.56 8.94
C TYR A 126 -19.73 -7.64 9.35
N GLU A 127 -19.49 -8.86 8.91
CA GLU A 127 -20.24 -10.04 9.28
C GLU A 127 -19.25 -11.16 9.65
N MET A 128 -19.50 -11.86 10.76
CA MET A 128 -18.82 -13.11 11.07
C MET A 128 -19.61 -14.24 10.43
N LEU A 129 -18.94 -14.99 9.56
CA LEU A 129 -19.54 -16.05 8.75
C LEU A 129 -19.20 -17.43 9.34
N ASP A 130 -20.19 -18.28 9.46
CA ASP A 130 -19.99 -19.70 9.73
C ASP A 130 -19.44 -20.47 8.50
N PRO A 131 -18.95 -21.71 8.64
CA PRO A 131 -18.35 -22.46 7.54
C PRO A 131 -19.30 -22.68 6.36
N ARG A 132 -20.61 -22.84 6.61
CA ARG A 132 -21.61 -23.02 5.56
C ARG A 132 -21.70 -21.76 4.69
N ARG A 133 -21.79 -20.60 5.34
CA ARG A 133 -21.88 -19.32 4.63
C ARG A 133 -20.59 -18.99 3.87
N VAL A 134 -19.43 -19.34 4.43
CA VAL A 134 -18.16 -19.23 3.72
C VAL A 134 -18.15 -20.10 2.47
N ALA A 135 -18.63 -21.36 2.55
CA ALA A 135 -18.69 -22.28 1.41
C ALA A 135 -19.66 -21.82 0.31
N GLU A 136 -20.73 -21.09 0.67
CA GLU A 136 -21.63 -20.46 -0.32
C GLU A 136 -20.94 -19.36 -1.11
N LEU A 137 -20.07 -18.56 -0.46
CA LEU A 137 -19.36 -17.44 -1.08
C LEU A 137 -18.07 -17.88 -1.78
N LEU A 138 -17.38 -18.89 -1.24
CA LEU A 138 -16.15 -19.45 -1.77
C LEU A 138 -16.29 -20.98 -1.93
N PRO A 139 -16.94 -21.46 -2.99
CA PRO A 139 -17.04 -22.89 -3.26
C PRO A 139 -15.66 -23.54 -3.32
N GLY A 140 -15.52 -24.71 -2.70
CA GLY A 140 -14.24 -25.42 -2.63
C GLY A 140 -13.38 -25.07 -1.41
N VAL A 141 -13.87 -24.21 -0.52
CA VAL A 141 -13.22 -23.97 0.78
C VAL A 141 -13.13 -25.27 1.59
N GLY A 142 -11.99 -25.48 2.25
CA GLY A 142 -11.70 -26.72 2.99
C GLY A 142 -12.35 -26.78 4.37
N PRO A 143 -12.49 -28.00 4.92
CA PRO A 143 -13.13 -28.22 6.22
C PRO A 143 -12.32 -27.67 7.41
N ALA A 144 -11.06 -27.29 7.21
CA ALA A 144 -10.25 -26.65 8.25
C ALA A 144 -10.67 -25.18 8.51
N VAL A 145 -11.45 -24.58 7.62
CA VAL A 145 -11.96 -23.21 7.79
C VAL A 145 -13.13 -23.23 8.75
N ALA A 146 -12.92 -22.75 9.98
CA ALA A 146 -13.95 -22.66 11.02
C ALA A 146 -14.92 -21.49 10.79
N GLY A 147 -14.54 -20.52 9.97
CA GLY A 147 -15.34 -19.35 9.63
C GLY A 147 -14.51 -18.24 9.01
N ALA A 148 -15.12 -17.08 8.86
CA ALA A 148 -14.45 -15.91 8.31
C ALA A 148 -15.07 -14.60 8.82
N SER A 149 -14.31 -13.49 8.80
CA SER A 149 -14.92 -12.17 8.78
C SER A 149 -15.05 -11.68 7.35
N TYR A 150 -16.18 -11.08 7.04
CA TYR A 150 -16.49 -10.46 5.76
C TYR A 150 -16.71 -8.95 5.94
N THR A 151 -16.27 -8.15 4.96
CA THR A 151 -16.67 -6.75 4.83
C THR A 151 -16.81 -6.37 3.35
N PRO A 152 -17.79 -5.52 2.99
CA PRO A 152 -18.02 -5.09 1.61
C PRO A 152 -16.99 -4.07 1.12
N TYR A 153 -16.11 -3.57 2.01
CA TYR A 153 -15.16 -2.51 1.67
C TYR A 153 -13.91 -3.02 0.96
N ASP A 154 -13.60 -4.28 1.13
CA ASP A 154 -12.39 -4.91 0.65
C ASP A 154 -12.46 -5.28 -0.83
N GLY A 155 -11.30 -5.30 -1.43
CA GLY A 155 -11.11 -5.64 -2.83
C GLY A 155 -9.63 -5.79 -3.16
N HIS A 156 -9.32 -5.69 -4.43
CA HIS A 156 -7.94 -5.70 -4.90
C HIS A 156 -7.74 -4.91 -6.19
N ALA A 157 -6.49 -4.61 -6.50
CA ALA A 157 -6.07 -4.03 -7.78
C ALA A 157 -4.73 -4.64 -8.19
N ASN A 158 -4.34 -4.46 -9.44
CA ASN A 158 -3.00 -4.83 -9.88
C ASN A 158 -2.02 -3.69 -9.59
N PRO A 159 -1.08 -3.84 -8.64
CA PRO A 159 -0.18 -2.76 -8.22
C PRO A 159 0.79 -2.32 -9.31
N LEU A 160 1.15 -3.21 -10.25
CA LEU A 160 2.06 -2.89 -11.34
C LEU A 160 1.36 -2.10 -12.44
N LEU A 161 0.11 -2.46 -12.77
CA LEU A 161 -0.71 -1.69 -13.71
C LEU A 161 -1.07 -0.32 -13.12
N LEU A 162 -1.36 -0.25 -11.81
CA LEU A 162 -1.56 1.00 -11.10
C LEU A 162 -0.32 1.90 -11.21
N LEU A 163 0.86 1.39 -10.89
CA LEU A 163 2.10 2.16 -10.98
C LEU A 163 2.35 2.66 -12.41
N ARG A 164 2.12 1.80 -13.40
CA ARG A 164 2.27 2.15 -14.82
C ARG A 164 1.30 3.26 -15.23
N ALA A 165 0.04 3.18 -14.80
CA ALA A 165 -0.97 4.21 -15.10
C ALA A 165 -0.57 5.56 -14.50
N LEU A 166 -0.17 5.58 -13.22
CA LEU A 166 0.26 6.79 -12.53
C LEU A 166 1.47 7.45 -13.21
N HIS A 167 2.50 6.67 -13.55
CA HIS A 167 3.69 7.21 -14.23
C HIS A 167 3.37 7.74 -15.64
N ARG A 168 2.45 7.08 -16.37
CA ARG A 168 2.06 7.50 -17.72
C ARG A 168 1.42 8.89 -17.76
N LEU A 169 0.72 9.26 -16.69
CA LEU A 169 -0.03 10.53 -16.64
C LEU A 169 0.80 11.75 -16.20
N LEU A 170 2.00 11.55 -15.65
CA LEU A 170 2.84 12.67 -15.20
C LEU A 170 3.22 13.65 -16.32
N PRO A 171 3.59 13.23 -17.54
CA PRO A 171 3.96 14.13 -18.62
C PRO A 171 2.82 15.05 -19.09
N GLU A 172 1.56 14.69 -18.89
CA GLU A 172 0.40 15.48 -19.34
C GLU A 172 0.32 16.87 -18.67
N SER A 173 0.85 16.98 -17.44
CA SER A 173 0.99 18.26 -16.74
C SER A 173 2.36 18.93 -16.92
N GLY A 174 3.21 18.41 -17.83
CA GLY A 174 4.60 18.85 -17.98
C GLY A 174 5.54 18.32 -16.89
N GLY A 175 5.07 17.36 -16.06
CA GLY A 175 5.88 16.64 -15.09
C GLY A 175 6.69 15.51 -15.73
N PHE A 176 7.50 14.83 -14.92
CA PHE A 176 8.30 13.70 -15.40
C PHE A 176 8.63 12.70 -14.28
N TYR A 177 8.83 11.45 -14.67
CA TYR A 177 9.45 10.40 -13.85
C TYR A 177 10.89 10.19 -14.28
N ARG A 178 11.82 10.21 -13.33
CA ARG A 178 13.26 10.00 -13.57
C ARG A 178 13.75 8.79 -12.80
N PRO A 179 13.85 7.61 -13.47
CA PRO A 179 14.52 6.44 -12.90
C PRO A 179 16.04 6.68 -12.85
N GLY A 180 16.73 6.05 -11.87
CA GLY A 180 18.16 6.27 -11.65
C GLY A 180 18.46 7.64 -11.02
N GLY A 181 17.45 8.30 -10.48
CA GLY A 181 17.56 9.58 -9.77
C GLY A 181 17.94 9.40 -8.30
N ARG A 182 19.03 8.66 -8.00
CA ARG A 182 19.55 8.59 -6.63
C ARG A 182 19.80 9.99 -6.10
N ILE A 183 19.33 10.26 -4.89
CA ILE A 183 19.52 11.57 -4.26
C ILE A 183 20.94 11.68 -3.73
N GLU A 184 21.69 12.66 -4.23
CA GLU A 184 23.05 12.96 -3.80
C GLU A 184 23.07 14.06 -2.73
N ALA A 185 22.20 15.08 -2.85
CA ALA A 185 22.05 16.15 -1.90
C ALA A 185 20.67 16.80 -2.00
N ILE A 186 20.21 17.36 -0.89
CA ILE A 186 19.02 18.20 -0.79
C ILE A 186 19.45 19.53 -0.17
N ASP A 187 19.47 20.59 -0.96
CA ASP A 187 19.64 21.96 -0.46
C ASP A 187 18.23 22.46 -0.09
N ALA A 188 17.99 22.69 1.21
CA ALA A 188 16.68 23.00 1.74
C ALA A 188 16.64 24.37 2.42
N ALA A 189 15.65 25.17 2.06
CA ALA A 189 15.20 26.36 2.79
C ALA A 189 13.66 26.38 2.75
N PRO A 190 12.98 27.17 3.61
CA PRO A 190 11.53 27.27 3.60
C PRO A 190 10.97 27.50 2.18
N ARG A 191 10.12 26.60 1.72
CA ARG A 191 9.51 26.61 0.38
C ARG A 191 10.51 26.79 -0.79
N ARG A 192 11.73 26.32 -0.62
CA ARG A 192 12.76 26.33 -1.66
C ARG A 192 13.67 25.12 -1.49
N PHE A 193 13.52 24.16 -2.37
CA PHE A 193 14.26 22.91 -2.37
C PHE A 193 14.99 22.73 -3.68
N ALA A 194 16.27 22.33 -3.62
CA ALA A 194 17.04 21.95 -4.78
C ALA A 194 17.62 20.54 -4.53
N VAL A 195 17.18 19.59 -5.33
CA VAL A 195 17.57 18.19 -5.21
C VAL A 195 18.55 17.82 -6.29
N ARG A 196 19.74 17.38 -5.89
CA ARG A 196 20.80 16.95 -6.80
C ARG A 196 20.72 15.43 -7.02
N THR A 197 20.82 15.06 -8.29
CA THR A 197 20.92 13.68 -8.75
C THR A 197 22.04 13.56 -9.77
N PRO A 198 22.53 12.35 -10.13
CA PRO A 198 23.49 12.16 -11.21
C PRO A 198 23.07 12.77 -12.55
N SER A 199 21.75 12.91 -12.76
CA SER A 199 21.18 13.46 -14.00
C SER A 199 20.98 14.99 -13.98
N GLY A 200 21.34 15.67 -12.89
CA GLY A 200 21.24 17.13 -12.74
C GLY A 200 20.44 17.56 -11.52
N LEU A 201 20.17 18.87 -11.46
CA LEU A 201 19.48 19.54 -10.38
C LEU A 201 18.00 19.73 -10.70
N VAL A 202 17.12 19.51 -9.72
CA VAL A 202 15.69 19.82 -9.80
C VAL A 202 15.32 20.71 -8.64
N ALA A 203 14.62 21.81 -8.93
CA ALA A 203 14.20 22.77 -7.91
C ALA A 203 12.67 22.89 -7.85
N ALA A 204 12.14 23.07 -6.63
CA ALA A 204 10.72 23.26 -6.39
C ALA A 204 10.43 23.95 -5.04
N PRO A 205 9.27 24.61 -4.90
CA PRO A 205 8.82 25.14 -3.61
C PRO A 205 8.21 24.07 -2.68
N CYS A 206 7.89 22.88 -3.20
CA CYS A 206 7.31 21.75 -2.45
C CYS A 206 8.16 20.50 -2.65
N LEU A 207 8.45 19.79 -1.56
CA LEU A 207 9.19 18.53 -1.56
C LEU A 207 8.43 17.48 -0.76
N VAL A 208 8.18 16.30 -1.36
CA VAL A 208 7.52 15.18 -0.68
C VAL A 208 8.47 13.98 -0.66
N LEU A 209 8.83 13.52 0.53
CA LEU A 209 9.55 12.28 0.73
C LEU A 209 8.57 11.09 0.75
N ALA A 210 8.66 10.23 -0.24
CA ALA A 210 7.87 8.99 -0.37
C ALA A 210 8.76 7.79 -0.74
N ALA A 211 10.02 7.81 -0.29
CA ALA A 211 11.09 6.89 -0.66
C ALA A 211 11.06 5.55 0.10
N GLY A 212 9.94 5.22 0.75
CA GLY A 212 9.79 3.96 1.50
C GLY A 212 10.86 3.83 2.60
N LEU A 213 11.68 2.77 2.55
CA LEU A 213 12.76 2.56 3.54
C LEU A 213 13.82 3.65 3.51
N GLY A 214 14.03 4.32 2.37
CA GLY A 214 14.92 5.48 2.23
C GLY A 214 14.47 6.72 3.01
N ASN A 215 13.20 6.79 3.40
CA ASN A 215 12.69 7.90 4.19
C ASN A 215 13.39 8.07 5.56
N ARG A 216 13.94 6.99 6.12
CA ARG A 216 14.70 7.06 7.36
C ARG A 216 15.92 7.99 7.24
N THR A 217 16.68 7.85 6.16
CA THR A 217 17.88 8.65 5.92
C THR A 217 17.53 10.03 5.36
N LEU A 218 16.64 10.09 4.37
CA LEU A 218 16.25 11.35 3.74
C LEU A 218 15.45 12.24 4.68
N GLY A 219 14.61 11.68 5.54
CA GLY A 219 13.85 12.40 6.56
C GLY A 219 14.77 13.13 7.53
N ALA A 220 15.85 12.48 7.99
CA ALA A 220 16.82 13.08 8.90
C ALA A 220 17.47 14.34 8.30
N MET A 221 17.71 14.39 6.98
CA MET A 221 18.24 15.59 6.28
C MET A 221 17.29 16.79 6.36
N LEU A 222 16.01 16.55 6.62
CA LEU A 222 14.96 17.57 6.67
C LEU A 222 14.39 17.74 8.09
N GLY A 223 15.05 17.18 9.12
CA GLY A 223 14.60 17.24 10.50
C GLY A 223 13.31 16.46 10.79
N LEU A 224 13.03 15.43 9.97
CA LEU A 224 11.88 14.54 10.13
C LEU A 224 12.33 13.19 10.74
N ASN A 225 11.61 12.72 11.75
CA ASN A 225 11.85 11.40 12.35
C ASN A 225 10.97 10.33 11.71
N VAL A 226 11.57 9.50 10.86
CA VAL A 226 10.85 8.46 10.13
C VAL A 226 11.49 7.09 10.42
N PRO A 227 11.16 6.45 11.55
CA PRO A 227 11.82 5.23 12.02
C PRO A 227 11.29 3.97 11.30
N VAL A 228 11.35 3.97 9.98
CA VAL A 228 10.94 2.82 9.17
C VAL A 228 12.00 1.73 9.16
N THR A 229 11.53 0.48 9.19
CA THR A 229 12.34 -0.74 9.10
C THR A 229 11.74 -1.69 8.05
N PRO A 230 12.58 -2.55 7.44
CA PRO A 230 12.08 -3.58 6.55
C PRO A 230 11.42 -4.72 7.33
N LEU A 231 10.31 -5.25 6.82
CA LEU A 231 9.71 -6.51 7.23
C LEU A 231 9.49 -7.36 5.99
N LYS A 232 10.21 -8.46 5.89
CA LYS A 232 10.17 -9.34 4.73
C LYS A 232 8.85 -10.10 4.67
N GLY A 233 8.28 -10.21 3.47
CA GLY A 233 7.14 -11.07 3.18
C GLY A 233 7.35 -11.83 1.90
N GLN A 234 7.04 -13.14 1.91
CA GLN A 234 7.13 -14.01 0.75
C GLN A 234 5.75 -14.25 0.13
N ILE A 235 5.72 -14.35 -1.18
CA ILE A 235 4.52 -14.56 -1.98
C ILE A 235 4.85 -15.59 -3.05
N MET A 236 3.85 -16.41 -3.38
CA MET A 236 3.89 -17.36 -4.49
C MET A 236 2.76 -17.08 -5.46
N VAL A 237 2.92 -17.48 -6.71
CA VAL A 237 1.84 -17.51 -7.69
C VAL A 237 1.81 -18.87 -8.39
N THR A 238 0.60 -19.38 -8.55
CA THR A 238 0.35 -20.67 -9.22
C THR A 238 0.35 -20.52 -10.74
N GLU A 239 0.37 -21.63 -11.44
CA GLU A 239 -0.10 -21.71 -12.81
C GLU A 239 -1.53 -21.17 -12.95
N ARG A 240 -1.96 -20.94 -14.17
CA ARG A 240 -3.34 -20.50 -14.45
C ARG A 240 -4.31 -21.61 -14.13
N ILE A 241 -5.31 -21.30 -13.33
CA ILE A 241 -6.39 -22.23 -13.00
C ILE A 241 -7.61 -21.77 -13.78
N ASP A 242 -8.20 -22.68 -14.54
CA ASP A 242 -9.42 -22.41 -15.29
C ASP A 242 -10.54 -22.03 -14.31
N ALA A 243 -11.12 -20.84 -14.51
CA ALA A 243 -12.24 -20.37 -13.71
C ALA A 243 -13.45 -21.33 -13.79
N ALA A 244 -13.62 -22.05 -14.90
CA ALA A 244 -14.65 -23.07 -15.05
C ALA A 244 -14.36 -24.31 -14.19
N ALA A 245 -13.09 -24.64 -13.94
CA ALA A 245 -12.69 -25.80 -13.14
C ALA A 245 -12.84 -25.55 -11.62
N VAL A 246 -12.68 -24.30 -11.17
CA VAL A 246 -12.76 -23.94 -9.74
C VAL A 246 -14.03 -23.16 -9.38
N GLY A 247 -14.89 -22.88 -10.37
CA GLY A 247 -16.13 -22.15 -10.17
C GLY A 247 -15.91 -20.77 -9.55
N ALA A 248 -16.72 -20.41 -8.56
CA ALA A 248 -16.60 -19.13 -7.85
C ALA A 248 -15.63 -19.17 -6.65
N ALA A 249 -14.74 -20.18 -6.56
CA ALA A 249 -13.85 -20.36 -5.41
C ALA A 249 -13.00 -19.12 -5.05
N PHE A 250 -12.72 -18.28 -6.04
CA PHE A 250 -11.95 -17.04 -5.83
C PHE A 250 -12.74 -15.77 -6.23
N ALA A 251 -14.08 -15.83 -6.16
CA ALA A 251 -14.94 -14.68 -6.46
C ALA A 251 -14.62 -13.48 -5.56
N MET A 252 -14.09 -13.73 -4.36
CA MET A 252 -13.64 -12.69 -3.42
C MET A 252 -12.19 -12.93 -3.01
N PRO A 253 -11.39 -11.87 -2.87
CA PRO A 253 -10.06 -11.99 -2.29
C PRO A 253 -10.14 -12.37 -0.81
N THR A 254 -9.15 -13.13 -0.36
CA THR A 254 -8.88 -13.30 1.05
C THR A 254 -7.61 -12.55 1.45
N THR A 255 -7.30 -12.47 2.74
CA THR A 255 -6.05 -11.85 3.23
C THR A 255 -4.80 -12.50 2.65
N SER A 256 -4.86 -13.80 2.33
CA SER A 256 -3.70 -14.58 1.93
C SER A 256 -3.84 -15.28 0.57
N ILE A 257 -5.03 -15.23 -0.05
CA ILE A 257 -5.29 -15.90 -1.33
C ILE A 257 -6.14 -14.99 -2.21
N ARG A 258 -5.72 -14.75 -3.44
CA ARG A 258 -6.55 -14.10 -4.45
C ARG A 258 -6.20 -14.56 -5.85
N GLN A 259 -7.18 -14.64 -6.74
CA GLN A 259 -6.94 -14.87 -8.15
C GLN A 259 -6.52 -13.58 -8.86
N THR A 260 -5.62 -13.68 -9.82
CA THR A 260 -5.27 -12.59 -10.74
C THR A 260 -6.21 -12.58 -11.94
N ALA A 261 -6.28 -11.46 -12.65
CA ALA A 261 -7.08 -11.36 -13.89
C ALA A 261 -6.67 -12.38 -14.97
N ASP A 262 -5.41 -12.87 -14.93
CA ASP A 262 -4.88 -13.87 -15.86
C ASP A 262 -5.18 -15.32 -15.43
N GLY A 263 -5.86 -15.54 -14.30
CA GLY A 263 -6.22 -16.86 -13.79
C GLY A 263 -5.21 -17.51 -12.84
N GLY A 264 -4.04 -16.94 -12.64
CA GLY A 264 -3.09 -17.39 -11.61
C GLY A 264 -3.62 -17.06 -10.21
N VAL A 265 -3.27 -17.86 -9.21
CA VAL A 265 -3.63 -17.60 -7.80
C VAL A 265 -2.41 -17.16 -7.03
N MET A 266 -2.47 -15.98 -6.45
CA MET A 266 -1.46 -15.48 -5.52
C MET A 266 -1.71 -16.05 -4.13
N LEU A 267 -0.65 -16.57 -3.53
CA LEU A 267 -0.63 -17.13 -2.19
C LEU A 267 0.37 -16.33 -1.34
N GLY A 268 -0.02 -15.89 -0.21
CA GLY A 268 0.78 -15.13 0.74
C GLY A 268 0.28 -15.35 2.15
N ASP A 269 0.88 -14.80 3.13
CA ASP A 269 2.13 -14.10 3.12
C ASP A 269 2.93 -14.51 4.37
N SER A 270 4.16 -14.05 4.48
CA SER A 270 4.97 -14.22 5.69
C SER A 270 5.33 -12.89 6.33
N HIS A 271 5.79 -12.93 7.59
CA HIS A 271 6.28 -11.80 8.36
C HIS A 271 7.61 -12.19 8.98
N GLU A 272 8.71 -11.73 8.39
CA GLU A 272 10.05 -12.15 8.76
C GLU A 272 10.92 -10.93 9.09
N ASP A 273 11.51 -10.88 10.27
CA ASP A 273 12.58 -9.94 10.59
C ASP A 273 13.90 -10.49 10.02
N ALA A 274 14.17 -10.15 8.77
CA ALA A 274 15.33 -10.62 8.02
C ALA A 274 16.17 -9.46 7.46
N GLY A 275 16.02 -8.26 8.02
CA GLY A 275 16.70 -7.05 7.53
C GLY A 275 16.40 -6.80 6.05
N PHE A 276 17.44 -6.58 5.26
CA PHE A 276 17.32 -6.31 3.82
C PHE A 276 17.42 -7.55 2.93
N ASP A 277 17.32 -8.77 3.52
CA ASP A 277 17.28 -9.99 2.71
C ASP A 277 15.97 -10.09 1.92
N THR A 278 16.09 -10.34 0.62
CA THR A 278 14.97 -10.52 -0.31
C THR A 278 14.94 -11.93 -0.94
N ALA A 279 15.73 -12.86 -0.42
CA ALA A 279 15.70 -14.24 -0.89
C ALA A 279 14.44 -14.96 -0.40
N SER A 280 13.84 -15.78 -1.27
CA SER A 280 12.79 -16.71 -0.88
C SER A 280 13.37 -17.93 -0.18
N SER A 281 12.67 -18.51 0.77
CA SER A 281 13.09 -19.71 1.49
C SER A 281 12.04 -20.82 1.41
N VAL A 282 12.50 -22.05 1.20
CA VAL A 282 11.62 -23.22 1.08
C VAL A 282 10.78 -23.45 2.34
N PRO A 283 11.32 -23.33 3.58
CA PRO A 283 10.50 -23.52 4.77
C PRO A 283 9.30 -22.58 4.86
N VAL A 284 9.50 -21.30 4.53
CA VAL A 284 8.43 -20.29 4.59
C VAL A 284 7.43 -20.49 3.44
N MET A 285 7.90 -20.79 2.23
CA MET A 285 7.02 -21.12 1.10
C MET A 285 6.14 -22.36 1.42
N ARG A 286 6.70 -23.35 2.11
CA ARG A 286 5.96 -24.53 2.57
C ARG A 286 4.83 -24.13 3.55
N GLN A 287 5.09 -23.26 4.53
CA GLN A 287 4.06 -22.80 5.47
C GLN A 287 2.92 -22.07 4.75
N ILE A 288 3.25 -21.22 3.78
CA ILE A 288 2.25 -20.52 2.96
C ILE A 288 1.41 -21.54 2.17
N ALA A 289 2.08 -22.53 1.54
CA ALA A 289 1.38 -23.59 0.78
C ALA A 289 0.49 -24.47 1.66
N GLU A 290 0.96 -24.88 2.84
CA GLU A 290 0.20 -25.66 3.79
C GLU A 290 -1.08 -24.93 4.24
N ARG A 291 -0.97 -23.61 4.54
CA ARG A 291 -2.14 -22.78 4.88
C ARG A 291 -3.10 -22.64 3.68
N ALA A 292 -2.58 -22.45 2.47
CA ALA A 292 -3.39 -22.34 1.27
C ALA A 292 -4.16 -23.65 0.98
N VAL A 293 -3.50 -24.80 1.09
CA VAL A 293 -4.13 -26.14 0.92
C VAL A 293 -5.14 -26.43 2.02
N ALA A 294 -4.87 -26.01 3.27
CA ALA A 294 -5.85 -26.13 4.35
C ALA A 294 -7.12 -25.29 4.07
N SER A 295 -6.94 -24.09 3.48
CA SER A 295 -8.06 -23.23 3.09
C SER A 295 -8.79 -23.73 1.84
N PHE A 296 -8.06 -24.24 0.84
CA PHE A 296 -8.59 -24.75 -0.43
C PHE A 296 -7.86 -26.04 -0.84
N PRO A 297 -8.39 -27.22 -0.48
CA PRO A 297 -7.70 -28.51 -0.67
C PRO A 297 -7.27 -28.81 -2.12
N PHE A 298 -8.01 -28.32 -3.11
CA PHE A 298 -7.65 -28.53 -4.53
C PHE A 298 -6.34 -27.85 -4.95
N LEU A 299 -5.85 -26.86 -4.18
CA LEU A 299 -4.54 -26.23 -4.44
C LEU A 299 -3.36 -27.19 -4.24
N ARG A 300 -3.58 -28.37 -3.65
CA ARG A 300 -2.53 -29.40 -3.49
C ARG A 300 -1.93 -29.86 -4.81
N ASP A 301 -2.75 -29.92 -5.85
CA ASP A 301 -2.37 -30.45 -7.17
C ASP A 301 -1.97 -29.34 -8.15
N VAL A 302 -1.95 -28.07 -7.68
CA VAL A 302 -1.64 -26.90 -8.50
C VAL A 302 -0.16 -26.53 -8.39
N GLN A 303 0.48 -26.26 -9.53
CA GLN A 303 1.91 -25.97 -9.56
C GLN A 303 2.20 -24.50 -9.23
N ILE A 304 3.28 -24.27 -8.48
CA ILE A 304 3.82 -22.93 -8.24
C ILE A 304 4.76 -22.58 -9.40
N VAL A 305 4.45 -21.50 -10.11
CA VAL A 305 5.26 -21.05 -11.25
C VAL A 305 6.26 -19.95 -10.88
N ARG A 306 6.02 -19.24 -9.77
CA ARG A 306 6.93 -18.20 -9.30
C ARG A 306 6.76 -17.94 -7.80
N SER A 307 7.89 -17.64 -7.16
CA SER A 307 7.93 -17.09 -5.80
C SER A 307 8.86 -15.87 -5.75
N TRP A 308 8.59 -14.98 -4.81
CA TRP A 308 9.45 -13.83 -4.53
C TRP A 308 9.26 -13.36 -3.10
N ALA A 309 10.22 -12.59 -2.61
CA ALA A 309 10.10 -11.85 -1.36
C ALA A 309 10.16 -10.34 -1.62
N ALA A 310 9.52 -9.58 -0.75
CA ALA A 310 9.55 -8.13 -0.76
C ALA A 310 9.63 -7.57 0.65
N LEU A 311 10.19 -6.37 0.76
CA LEU A 311 10.36 -5.69 2.04
C LEU A 311 9.20 -4.70 2.24
N ARG A 312 8.37 -4.96 3.24
CA ARG A 312 7.38 -3.98 3.70
C ARG A 312 8.09 -2.83 4.38
N VAL A 313 7.53 -1.64 4.25
CA VAL A 313 7.98 -0.42 4.93
C VAL A 313 7.19 -0.31 6.22
N MET A 314 7.78 -0.71 7.33
CA MET A 314 7.10 -0.76 8.63
C MET A 314 7.60 0.35 9.55
N THR A 315 6.67 1.06 10.16
CA THR A 315 6.89 1.90 11.33
C THR A 315 6.79 1.04 12.59
N PRO A 316 7.31 1.48 13.75
CA PRO A 316 7.24 0.69 15.00
C PRO A 316 5.81 0.32 15.43
N ASP A 317 4.84 1.15 15.10
CA ASP A 317 3.41 0.97 15.42
C ASP A 317 2.56 0.48 14.22
N GLY A 318 3.18 0.27 13.05
CA GLY A 318 2.48 -0.15 11.83
C GLY A 318 1.62 0.93 11.16
N LEU A 319 1.57 2.14 11.72
CA LEU A 319 0.73 3.24 11.23
C LEU A 319 1.47 4.10 10.19
N PRO A 320 0.76 4.82 9.32
CA PRO A 320 1.36 5.79 8.41
C PRO A 320 2.15 6.88 9.13
N VAL A 321 3.08 7.53 8.42
CA VAL A 321 3.68 8.81 8.84
C VAL A 321 3.33 9.87 7.81
N TYR A 322 2.66 10.93 8.26
CA TYR A 322 2.39 12.14 7.51
C TYR A 322 2.85 13.33 8.34
N GLN A 323 3.89 14.03 7.89
CA GLN A 323 4.48 15.12 8.63
C GLN A 323 5.06 16.18 7.70
N GLU A 324 4.89 17.44 8.05
CA GLU A 324 5.65 18.56 7.48
C GLU A 324 6.87 18.84 8.36
N SER A 325 7.98 19.14 7.72
CA SER A 325 9.21 19.56 8.43
C SER A 325 9.00 20.89 9.14
N ARG A 326 9.32 20.92 10.43
CA ARG A 326 9.34 22.18 11.21
C ARG A 326 10.53 23.07 10.85
N LEU A 327 11.61 22.47 10.35
CA LEU A 327 12.82 23.21 9.95
C LEU A 327 12.69 23.80 8.55
N TYR A 328 12.00 23.08 7.66
CA TYR A 328 11.89 23.43 6.24
C TYR A 328 10.42 23.35 5.78
N PRO A 329 9.58 24.35 6.12
CA PRO A 329 8.20 24.41 5.66
C PRO A 329 8.10 24.23 4.14
N GLY A 330 7.16 23.38 3.71
CA GLY A 330 7.01 22.91 2.33
C GLY A 330 7.72 21.58 2.04
N ALA A 331 8.47 21.03 3.01
CA ALA A 331 8.99 19.66 2.94
C ALA A 331 8.10 18.71 3.74
N PHE A 332 7.61 17.67 3.10
CA PHE A 332 6.68 16.70 3.68
C PHE A 332 7.26 15.29 3.61
N VAL A 333 6.83 14.42 4.52
CA VAL A 333 6.98 12.98 4.39
C VAL A 333 5.62 12.31 4.34
N ALA A 334 5.48 11.34 3.45
CA ALA A 334 4.36 10.44 3.39
C ALA A 334 4.88 9.01 3.24
N THR A 335 4.64 8.16 4.23
CA THR A 335 5.01 6.75 4.18
C THR A 335 3.97 5.89 4.88
N CYS A 336 3.76 4.68 4.39
CA CYS A 336 2.85 3.71 4.98
C CYS A 336 3.14 2.29 4.49
N HIS A 337 2.72 1.31 5.26
CA HIS A 337 2.69 -0.10 4.84
C HIS A 337 1.63 -0.33 3.74
N SER A 338 0.49 0.35 3.79
CA SER A 338 -0.71 0.08 2.99
C SER A 338 -0.78 0.90 1.69
N GLY A 339 0.33 1.00 0.94
CA GLY A 339 0.42 1.85 -0.24
C GLY A 339 -0.62 1.59 -1.35
N VAL A 340 -1.09 0.36 -1.53
CA VAL A 340 -2.18 0.05 -2.47
C VAL A 340 -3.52 0.56 -1.91
N THR A 341 -3.87 0.16 -0.69
CA THR A 341 -5.13 0.59 -0.07
C THR A 341 -5.27 2.10 -0.08
N LEU A 342 -4.22 2.83 0.31
CA LEU A 342 -4.24 4.29 0.49
C LEU A 342 -3.95 5.09 -0.78
N ALA A 343 -3.70 4.46 -1.92
CA ALA A 343 -3.35 5.16 -3.17
C ALA A 343 -4.40 6.19 -3.59
N ALA A 344 -5.68 5.84 -3.52
CA ALA A 344 -6.77 6.75 -3.89
C ALA A 344 -6.84 7.97 -2.94
N ALA A 345 -6.72 7.76 -1.62
CA ALA A 345 -6.71 8.85 -0.66
C ALA A 345 -5.46 9.74 -0.79
N HIS A 346 -4.30 9.15 -1.09
CA HIS A 346 -3.09 9.93 -1.35
C HIS A 346 -3.25 10.84 -2.58
N ALA A 347 -3.84 10.33 -3.67
CA ALA A 347 -4.03 11.09 -4.90
C ALA A 347 -5.14 12.15 -4.77
N LEU A 348 -6.26 11.80 -4.12
CA LEU A 348 -7.48 12.60 -4.18
C LEU A 348 -7.74 13.45 -2.94
N HIS A 349 -7.03 13.22 -1.82
CA HIS A 349 -7.17 13.99 -0.58
C HIS A 349 -5.85 14.57 -0.09
N LEU A 350 -4.80 13.75 0.08
CA LEU A 350 -3.53 14.24 0.60
C LEU A 350 -2.84 15.20 -0.38
N ALA A 351 -2.70 14.81 -1.64
CA ALA A 351 -2.02 15.64 -2.63
C ALA A 351 -2.69 17.01 -2.87
N PRO A 352 -4.03 17.14 -2.95
CA PRO A 352 -4.69 18.43 -3.02
C PRO A 352 -4.38 19.35 -1.82
N ALA A 353 -4.39 18.83 -0.61
CA ALA A 353 -4.05 19.62 0.59
C ALA A 353 -2.60 20.14 0.54
N LEU A 354 -1.65 19.29 0.15
CA LEU A 354 -0.25 19.70 -0.03
C LEU A 354 -0.09 20.74 -1.15
N ALA A 355 -0.80 20.57 -2.28
CA ALA A 355 -0.74 21.46 -3.43
C ALA A 355 -1.39 22.82 -3.18
N GLY A 356 -2.43 22.87 -2.35
CA GLY A 356 -3.13 24.10 -1.93
C GLY A 356 -2.34 24.92 -0.93
N GLY A 357 -1.34 24.34 -0.29
CA GLY A 357 -0.55 24.99 0.75
C GLY A 357 -1.16 24.84 2.16
N ASP A 358 -2.24 24.06 2.30
CA ASP A 358 -2.90 23.78 3.58
C ASP A 358 -2.07 22.81 4.45
N GLY A 359 -1.04 22.19 3.86
CA GLY A 359 -0.19 21.21 4.54
C GLY A 359 -0.86 19.84 4.72
N ILE A 360 -0.38 19.07 5.69
CA ILE A 360 -1.01 17.80 6.08
C ILE A 360 -2.33 18.11 6.80
N PRO A 361 -3.45 17.48 6.41
CA PRO A 361 -4.72 17.62 7.13
C PRO A 361 -4.54 17.38 8.64
N GLU A 362 -5.10 18.27 9.47
CA GLU A 362 -4.84 18.31 10.92
C GLU A 362 -5.10 16.95 11.60
N GLU A 363 -6.18 16.27 11.24
CA GLU A 363 -6.51 14.95 11.79
C GLU A 363 -5.46 13.89 11.47
N LEU A 364 -4.84 13.96 10.28
CA LEU A 364 -3.75 13.06 9.89
C LEU A 364 -2.44 13.44 10.58
N ALA A 365 -2.12 14.74 10.66
CA ALA A 365 -0.92 15.22 11.33
C ALA A 365 -0.94 14.91 12.83
N ALA A 366 -2.07 15.11 13.49
CA ALA A 366 -2.24 14.85 14.92
C ALA A 366 -2.02 13.36 15.27
N ARG A 367 -2.55 12.46 14.43
CA ARG A 367 -2.47 11.01 14.71
C ARG A 367 -1.25 10.33 14.10
N PHE A 368 -0.84 10.77 12.91
CA PHE A 368 0.22 10.12 12.12
C PHE A 368 1.50 10.95 12.01
N GLY A 369 1.61 12.03 12.78
CA GLY A 369 2.82 12.84 12.85
C GLY A 369 4.01 12.08 13.47
N ASP A 370 5.22 12.54 13.18
CA ASP A 370 6.46 11.90 13.62
C ASP A 370 6.74 12.08 15.13
N GLY A 371 6.12 13.06 15.77
CA GLY A 371 6.28 13.36 17.20
C GLY A 371 5.89 12.19 18.14
N ARG A 372 5.09 11.23 17.65
CA ARG A 372 4.73 10.02 18.41
C ARG A 372 5.88 9.05 18.64
N PHE A 373 6.99 9.20 17.93
CA PHE A 373 8.20 8.38 18.09
C PHE A 373 9.27 9.01 19.00
N GLY A 374 8.94 10.13 19.65
CA GLY A 374 9.91 10.90 20.43
C GLY A 374 10.85 11.74 19.56
N VAL A 375 11.64 12.59 20.23
CA VAL A 375 12.67 13.38 19.54
C VAL A 375 13.82 12.45 19.17
N PRO A 376 14.34 12.45 17.93
CA PRO A 376 15.57 11.74 17.61
C PRO A 376 16.68 12.18 18.59
N ALA A 377 17.40 11.23 19.16
CA ALA A 377 18.63 11.58 19.84
C ALA A 377 19.49 12.36 18.84
N ALA A 378 19.90 13.57 19.21
CA ALA A 378 20.79 14.38 18.38
C ALA A 378 22.04 13.55 18.09
N ALA A 379 22.30 13.30 16.80
CA ALA A 379 23.49 12.61 16.33
C ALA A 379 24.72 13.52 16.44
#